data_8063f961862fbde3db5a4f46850238d5
#
_entry.id   8063f961862fbde3db5a4f46850238d5
#
_cell.length_a   1.000
_cell.length_b   1.000
_cell.length_c   1.000
_cell.angle_alpha   90.00
_cell.angle_beta   90.00
_cell.angle_gamma   90.00
#
_symmetry.space_group_name_H-M   'P 1'
#
loop_
_entity.id
_entity.type
_entity.pdbx_description
1 polymer ?
#
loop_
_entity_poly.entity_id
_entity_poly.type
_entity_poly.pdbx_seq_one_letter_code
_entity_poly.pdbx_strand_id
1 'polypeptide(L)'
;MKPKRMHSECGTGMLPSAAPLANPYVPFQQENPPVYEVRRGLIRGTLHPGLDLPFHGKVNTRELNMTPLTELQALAFAIQDLALYLDTHRSDQEALQQYRNYQRMYQQCLAQYEAKYGPMNHKQADDYETYRWLDDPWPWEYCKNKGAF
;
A
#
# COMPACT_ATOMS: atom_id res chain seq x y z
N MET A 1 -55.70 -5.63 5.89
CA MET A 1 -54.52 -5.84 5.04
C MET A 1 -53.38 -6.24 5.95
N LYS A 2 -52.97 -7.54 5.99
CA LYS A 2 -51.91 -8.02 6.85
C LYS A 2 -50.54 -7.71 6.21
N PRO A 3 -49.55 -7.21 6.95
CA PRO A 3 -48.22 -6.98 6.39
C PRO A 3 -47.57 -8.32 6.06
N LYS A 4 -47.12 -8.45 4.81
CA LYS A 4 -46.34 -9.60 4.34
C LYS A 4 -44.97 -9.57 5.06
N ARG A 5 -44.73 -10.56 5.93
CA ARG A 5 -43.41 -10.77 6.49
C ARG A 5 -42.43 -11.06 5.36
N MET A 6 -41.48 -10.17 5.14
CA MET A 6 -40.30 -10.45 4.35
C MET A 6 -39.51 -11.52 5.11
N HIS A 7 -39.50 -12.73 4.61
CA HIS A 7 -38.49 -13.72 4.98
C HIS A 7 -37.15 -13.21 4.45
N SER A 8 -36.30 -12.77 5.36
CA SER A 8 -34.88 -12.63 5.05
C SER A 8 -34.30 -14.04 4.98
N GLU A 9 -34.46 -14.70 3.83
CA GLU A 9 -33.56 -15.77 3.50
C GLU A 9 -32.17 -15.14 3.32
N CYS A 10 -31.26 -15.52 4.17
CA CYS A 10 -29.83 -15.24 4.04
C CYS A 10 -29.31 -16.11 2.88
N GLY A 11 -29.81 -15.90 1.70
CA GLY A 11 -29.48 -16.58 0.47
C GLY A 11 -28.66 -15.66 -0.40
N THR A 12 -27.43 -16.04 -0.67
CA THR A 12 -26.62 -15.63 -1.83
C THR A 12 -27.04 -14.26 -2.38
N GLY A 13 -26.27 -13.23 -2.08
CA GLY A 13 -26.52 -11.81 -2.35
C GLY A 13 -26.97 -11.43 -3.75
N MET A 14 -28.14 -11.87 -4.11
CA MET A 14 -28.83 -11.39 -5.32
C MET A 14 -29.46 -10.05 -5.01
N LEU A 15 -28.99 -9.01 -5.69
CA LEU A 15 -29.62 -7.72 -5.67
C LEU A 15 -31.07 -7.83 -6.18
N PRO A 16 -32.01 -7.05 -5.64
CA PRO A 16 -33.37 -6.98 -6.18
C PRO A 16 -33.32 -6.66 -7.69
N SER A 17 -34.16 -7.32 -8.48
CA SER A 17 -34.19 -7.15 -9.95
C SER A 17 -34.45 -5.72 -10.44
N ALA A 18 -34.95 -4.84 -9.57
CA ALA A 18 -35.19 -3.43 -9.84
C ALA A 18 -34.23 -2.49 -9.08
N ALA A 19 -33.15 -3.01 -8.46
CA ALA A 19 -32.21 -2.14 -7.78
C ALA A 19 -31.40 -1.31 -8.77
N PRO A 20 -31.31 0.01 -8.60
CA PRO A 20 -30.41 0.81 -9.41
C PRO A 20 -28.97 0.44 -9.08
N LEU A 21 -28.24 -0.03 -10.07
CA LEU A 21 -26.82 -0.40 -9.93
C LEU A 21 -25.95 0.81 -10.26
N ALA A 22 -25.01 1.13 -9.37
CA ALA A 22 -23.93 2.04 -9.70
C ALA A 22 -22.88 1.30 -10.54
N ASN A 23 -22.32 1.98 -11.54
CA ASN A 23 -21.17 1.47 -12.27
C ASN A 23 -19.89 2.01 -11.61
N PRO A 24 -19.11 1.19 -10.88
CA PRO A 24 -17.96 1.67 -10.12
C PRO A 24 -16.73 1.93 -10.99
N TYR A 25 -16.74 1.60 -12.28
CA TYR A 25 -15.59 1.74 -13.19
C TYR A 25 -14.29 1.12 -12.64
N VAL A 26 -14.39 -0.02 -11.95
CA VAL A 26 -13.25 -0.74 -11.43
C VAL A 26 -12.59 -1.54 -12.55
N PRO A 27 -11.30 -1.31 -12.85
CA PRO A 27 -10.58 -2.08 -13.85
C PRO A 27 -10.27 -3.49 -13.34
N PHE A 28 -10.18 -4.43 -14.28
CA PHE A 28 -9.71 -5.78 -13.96
C PHE A 28 -8.19 -5.82 -13.98
N GLN A 29 -7.60 -6.57 -13.04
CA GLN A 29 -6.19 -6.90 -13.06
C GLN A 29 -5.89 -7.79 -14.28
N GLN A 30 -4.83 -7.46 -15.02
CA GLN A 30 -4.37 -8.21 -16.17
C GLN A 30 -3.34 -9.26 -15.75
N GLU A 31 -3.19 -10.31 -16.55
CA GLU A 31 -2.09 -11.26 -16.42
C GLU A 31 -0.78 -10.65 -16.96
N ASN A 32 0.34 -10.90 -16.29
CA ASN A 32 1.66 -10.37 -16.65
C ASN A 32 1.64 -8.85 -16.97
N PRO A 33 1.08 -8.02 -16.08
CA PRO A 33 0.95 -6.60 -16.36
C PRO A 33 2.33 -5.92 -16.34
N PRO A 34 2.53 -4.88 -17.16
CA PRO A 34 3.70 -4.02 -17.01
C PRO A 34 3.70 -3.38 -15.61
N VAL A 35 4.89 -3.06 -15.11
CA VAL A 35 5.07 -2.53 -13.76
C VAL A 35 5.76 -1.17 -13.81
N TYR A 36 5.25 -0.19 -13.06
CA TYR A 36 5.93 1.08 -12.85
C TYR A 36 7.19 0.90 -11.99
N GLU A 37 8.12 1.82 -12.15
CA GLU A 37 9.19 2.01 -11.19
C GLU A 37 8.58 2.32 -9.80
N VAL A 38 9.23 1.84 -8.72
CA VAL A 38 8.69 1.82 -7.34
C VAL A 38 8.24 3.21 -6.86
N ARG A 39 9.07 4.24 -7.11
CA ARG A 39 8.73 5.64 -6.76
C ARG A 39 7.49 6.12 -7.49
N ARG A 40 7.40 5.81 -8.79
CA ARG A 40 6.24 6.17 -9.61
C ARG A 40 4.99 5.45 -9.12
N GLY A 41 5.12 4.18 -8.76
CA GLY A 41 4.04 3.39 -8.17
C GLY A 41 3.47 4.05 -6.91
N LEU A 42 4.32 4.50 -6.00
CA LEU A 42 3.90 5.22 -4.79
C LEU A 42 3.14 6.52 -5.12
N ILE A 43 3.63 7.30 -6.09
CA ILE A 43 2.95 8.55 -6.53
C ILE A 43 1.60 8.26 -7.17
N ARG A 44 1.52 7.20 -7.97
CA ARG A 44 0.30 6.85 -8.73
C ARG A 44 -0.71 6.04 -7.92
N GLY A 45 -0.29 5.46 -6.80
CA GLY A 45 -1.13 4.61 -5.94
C GLY A 45 -1.33 3.19 -6.47
N THR A 46 -0.54 2.77 -7.45
CA THR A 46 -0.45 1.40 -7.95
C THR A 46 0.84 1.17 -8.72
N LEU A 47 1.38 -0.03 -8.68
CA LEU A 47 2.47 -0.47 -9.55
C LEU A 47 1.99 -0.77 -10.98
N HIS A 48 0.71 -1.05 -11.18
CA HIS A 48 0.16 -1.56 -12.42
C HIS A 48 -0.47 -0.45 -13.27
N PRO A 49 0.13 -0.08 -14.44
CA PRO A 49 -0.41 0.97 -15.31
C PRO A 49 -1.87 0.76 -15.73
N GLY A 50 -2.31 -0.50 -15.87
CA GLY A 50 -3.68 -0.85 -16.21
C GLY A 50 -4.72 -0.50 -15.13
N LEU A 51 -4.28 -0.33 -13.87
CA LEU A 51 -5.12 0.08 -12.75
C LEU A 51 -5.04 1.58 -12.46
N ASP A 52 -4.13 2.29 -13.14
CA ASP A 52 -3.92 3.73 -12.98
C ASP A 52 -4.99 4.52 -13.75
N LEU A 53 -6.09 4.84 -13.06
CA LEU A 53 -7.23 5.51 -13.66
C LEU A 53 -6.98 7.01 -13.85
N PRO A 54 -7.46 7.63 -14.96
CA PRO A 54 -7.12 9.01 -15.32
C PRO A 54 -7.59 10.06 -14.31
N PHE A 55 -8.57 9.75 -13.48
CA PHE A 55 -9.04 10.68 -12.46
C PHE A 55 -8.18 10.68 -11.18
N HIS A 56 -7.36 9.67 -10.93
CA HIS A 56 -6.41 9.64 -9.81
C HIS A 56 -5.24 10.60 -10.03
N GLY A 57 -4.88 10.90 -11.28
CA GLY A 57 -3.69 11.66 -11.63
C GLY A 57 -3.70 13.14 -11.24
N LYS A 58 -4.84 13.73 -10.92
CA LYS A 58 -4.92 15.15 -10.54
C LYS A 58 -4.48 15.43 -9.09
N VAL A 59 -4.49 14.42 -8.24
CA VAL A 59 -4.18 14.57 -6.81
C VAL A 59 -2.69 14.34 -6.54
N ASN A 60 -2.02 13.51 -7.34
CA ASN A 60 -0.67 13.01 -7.08
C ASN A 60 0.34 13.51 -8.13
N THR A 61 0.32 14.81 -8.44
CA THR A 61 1.29 15.44 -9.36
C THR A 61 2.56 15.93 -8.66
N ARG A 62 2.62 15.86 -7.32
CA ARG A 62 3.79 16.32 -6.57
C ARG A 62 4.97 15.38 -6.81
N GLU A 63 6.10 15.95 -7.15
CA GLU A 63 7.37 15.24 -7.10
C GLU A 63 7.67 14.88 -5.65
N LEU A 64 7.89 13.58 -5.39
CA LEU A 64 8.37 13.13 -4.10
C LEU A 64 9.87 13.40 -3.98
N ASN A 65 10.26 14.13 -2.95
CA ASN A 65 11.66 14.22 -2.58
C ASN A 65 12.15 12.84 -2.13
N MET A 66 13.23 12.35 -2.75
CA MET A 66 13.82 11.06 -2.37
C MET A 66 14.62 11.23 -1.09
N THR A 67 13.98 10.89 0.01
CA THR A 67 14.61 10.74 1.33
C THR A 67 14.73 9.25 1.65
N PRO A 68 15.60 8.83 2.59
CA PRO A 68 15.65 7.43 3.03
C PRO A 68 14.29 6.90 3.51
N LEU A 69 13.47 7.73 4.13
CA LEU A 69 12.10 7.37 4.53
C LEU A 69 11.19 7.16 3.31
N THR A 70 11.26 8.05 2.33
CA THR A 70 10.44 7.92 1.10
C THR A 70 10.82 6.67 0.30
N GLU A 71 12.08 6.29 0.29
CA GLU A 71 12.55 5.05 -0.33
C GLU A 71 11.96 3.82 0.36
N LEU A 72 11.99 3.79 1.69
CA LEU A 72 11.34 2.73 2.47
C LEU A 72 9.83 2.66 2.21
N GLN A 73 9.16 3.81 2.18
CA GLN A 73 7.73 3.88 1.89
C GLN A 73 7.41 3.35 0.50
N ALA A 74 8.21 3.69 -0.51
CA ALA A 74 8.03 3.23 -1.87
C ALA A 74 8.23 1.72 -2.01
N LEU A 75 9.26 1.17 -1.37
CA LEU A 75 9.50 -0.29 -1.34
C LEU A 75 8.40 -1.03 -0.58
N ALA A 76 7.96 -0.52 0.58
CA ALA A 76 6.87 -1.11 1.35
C ALA A 76 5.56 -1.14 0.53
N PHE A 77 5.26 -0.04 -0.16
CA PHE A 77 4.12 0.06 -1.06
C PHE A 77 4.20 -0.98 -2.19
N ALA A 78 5.35 -1.08 -2.86
CA ALA A 78 5.57 -2.03 -3.95
C ALA A 78 5.41 -3.50 -3.49
N ILE A 79 5.93 -3.83 -2.32
CA ILE A 79 5.76 -5.16 -1.70
C ILE A 79 4.28 -5.45 -1.45
N GLN A 80 3.55 -4.49 -0.90
CA GLN A 80 2.12 -4.66 -0.62
C GLN A 80 1.30 -4.83 -1.90
N ASP A 81 1.55 -4.03 -2.93
CA ASP A 81 0.81 -4.09 -4.20
C ASP A 81 1.10 -5.42 -4.94
N LEU A 82 2.36 -5.88 -4.94
CA LEU A 82 2.72 -7.19 -5.48
C LEU A 82 2.13 -8.35 -4.66
N ALA A 83 1.99 -8.21 -3.35
CA ALA A 83 1.33 -9.22 -2.53
C ALA A 83 -0.15 -9.37 -2.94
N LEU A 84 -0.86 -8.25 -3.11
CA LEU A 84 -2.25 -8.24 -3.57
C LEU A 84 -2.40 -8.85 -4.98
N TYR A 85 -1.45 -8.58 -5.88
CA TYR A 85 -1.40 -9.22 -7.19
C TYR A 85 -1.21 -10.74 -7.09
N LEU A 86 -0.25 -11.18 -6.27
CA LEU A 86 0.08 -12.60 -6.08
C LEU A 86 -1.05 -13.38 -5.39
N ASP A 87 -1.92 -12.74 -4.61
CA ASP A 87 -3.10 -13.41 -4.03
C ASP A 87 -4.01 -14.02 -5.09
N THR A 88 -4.08 -13.41 -6.27
CA THR A 88 -4.87 -13.89 -7.42
C THR A 88 -4.02 -14.54 -8.51
N HIS A 89 -2.73 -14.23 -8.60
CA HIS A 89 -1.79 -14.70 -9.63
C HIS A 89 -0.61 -15.48 -9.01
N ARG A 90 -0.89 -16.39 -8.11
CA ARG A 90 0.07 -17.15 -7.27
C ARG A 90 1.15 -17.92 -8.04
N SER A 91 0.92 -18.24 -9.30
CA SER A 91 1.85 -18.97 -10.17
C SER A 91 2.76 -18.07 -11.03
N ASP A 92 2.58 -16.77 -10.98
CA ASP A 92 3.40 -15.81 -11.69
C ASP A 92 4.82 -15.76 -11.08
N GLN A 93 5.78 -16.38 -11.79
CA GLN A 93 7.15 -16.50 -11.29
C GLN A 93 7.92 -15.17 -11.39
N GLU A 94 7.59 -14.32 -12.35
CA GLU A 94 8.24 -13.03 -12.51
C GLU A 94 7.82 -12.09 -11.38
N ALA A 95 6.53 -11.97 -11.10
CA ALA A 95 6.03 -11.18 -9.99
C ALA A 95 6.56 -11.70 -8.64
N LEU A 96 6.61 -13.02 -8.45
CA LEU A 96 7.18 -13.62 -7.24
C LEU A 96 8.67 -13.29 -7.07
N GLN A 97 9.43 -13.28 -8.16
CA GLN A 97 10.84 -12.90 -8.12
C GLN A 97 11.02 -11.42 -7.79
N GLN A 98 10.20 -10.54 -8.36
CA GLN A 98 10.20 -9.11 -8.03
C GLN A 98 9.83 -8.87 -6.57
N TYR A 99 8.80 -9.53 -6.07
CA TYR A 99 8.40 -9.46 -4.67
C TYR A 99 9.56 -9.81 -3.72
N ARG A 100 10.26 -10.92 -3.98
CA ARG A 100 11.44 -11.32 -3.19
C ARG A 100 12.59 -10.32 -3.28
N ASN A 101 12.80 -9.72 -4.46
CA ASN A 101 13.83 -8.70 -4.64
C ASN A 101 13.51 -7.45 -3.83
N TYR A 102 12.27 -6.94 -3.90
CA TYR A 102 11.87 -5.76 -3.14
C TYR A 102 11.90 -6.02 -1.62
N GLN A 103 11.54 -7.21 -1.16
CA GLN A 103 11.69 -7.56 0.25
C GLN A 103 13.16 -7.48 0.72
N ARG A 104 14.10 -8.00 -0.06
CA ARG A 104 15.54 -7.91 0.28
C ARG A 104 16.02 -6.46 0.31
N MET A 105 15.64 -5.66 -0.68
CA MET A 105 15.97 -4.23 -0.73
C MET A 105 15.38 -3.49 0.48
N TYR A 106 14.12 -3.75 0.80
CA TYR A 106 13.46 -3.15 1.96
C TYR A 106 14.20 -3.46 3.27
N GLN A 107 14.57 -4.72 3.50
CA GLN A 107 15.32 -5.10 4.71
C GLN A 107 16.68 -4.40 4.80
N GLN A 108 17.38 -4.26 3.70
CA GLN A 108 18.66 -3.54 3.65
C GLN A 108 18.47 -2.05 3.94
N CYS A 109 17.51 -1.41 3.30
CA CYS A 109 17.19 0.00 3.54
C CYS A 109 16.69 0.25 4.97
N LEU A 110 15.89 -0.67 5.51
CA LEU A 110 15.39 -0.58 6.89
C LEU A 110 16.54 -0.61 7.89
N ALA A 111 17.45 -1.57 7.77
CA ALA A 111 18.60 -1.66 8.66
C ALA A 111 19.48 -0.39 8.62
N GLN A 112 19.70 0.18 7.43
CA GLN A 112 20.44 1.43 7.27
C GLN A 112 19.69 2.63 7.89
N TYR A 113 18.37 2.66 7.71
CA TYR A 113 17.52 3.71 8.27
C TYR A 113 17.52 3.65 9.79
N GLU A 114 17.27 2.48 10.37
CA GLU A 114 17.22 2.29 11.83
C GLU A 114 18.54 2.55 12.52
N ALA A 115 19.66 2.19 11.89
CA ALA A 115 21.00 2.52 12.40
C ALA A 115 21.23 4.04 12.51
N LYS A 116 20.59 4.84 11.65
CA LYS A 116 20.78 6.30 11.61
C LYS A 116 19.73 7.08 12.39
N TYR A 117 18.47 6.65 12.29
CA TYR A 117 17.32 7.44 12.77
C TYR A 117 16.61 6.82 13.96
N GLY A 118 16.87 5.54 14.25
CA GLY A 118 16.21 4.78 15.31
C GLY A 118 15.13 3.83 14.80
N PRO A 119 14.49 3.08 15.70
CA PRO A 119 13.59 1.99 15.35
C PRO A 119 12.33 2.48 14.63
N MET A 120 11.92 1.78 13.56
CA MET A 120 10.68 2.05 12.82
C MET A 120 9.44 1.48 13.49
N ASN A 121 9.61 0.56 14.43
CA ASN A 121 8.52 0.00 15.22
C ASN A 121 9.01 -0.38 16.64
N HIS A 122 8.08 -0.49 17.57
CA HIS A 122 8.39 -0.75 18.98
C HIS A 122 9.06 -2.11 19.23
N LYS A 123 8.90 -3.09 18.33
CA LYS A 123 9.54 -4.42 18.50
C LYS A 123 11.05 -4.40 18.28
N GLN A 124 11.54 -3.38 17.57
CA GLN A 124 12.96 -3.19 17.28
C GLN A 124 13.61 -2.20 18.26
N ALA A 125 12.85 -1.71 19.25
CA ALA A 125 13.33 -0.74 20.21
C ALA A 125 14.10 -1.38 21.40
N ASP A 126 14.14 -2.68 21.49
CA ASP A 126 14.84 -3.46 22.54
C ASP A 126 16.35 -3.61 22.29
N ASP A 127 16.82 -3.38 21.05
CA ASP A 127 18.24 -3.45 20.68
C ASP A 127 19.08 -2.25 21.20
N TYR A 128 18.49 -1.32 21.93
CA TYR A 128 19.13 -0.11 22.44
C TYR A 128 19.28 -0.17 23.97
N GLU A 129 20.32 0.48 24.49
CA GLU A 129 20.55 0.58 25.95
C GLU A 129 19.37 1.24 26.70
N THR A 130 18.60 2.08 26.01
CA THR A 130 17.39 2.72 26.53
C THR A 130 16.24 2.53 25.56
N TYR A 131 15.00 2.49 26.06
CA TYR A 131 13.80 2.34 25.25
C TYR A 131 13.50 3.62 24.45
N ARG A 132 14.06 3.71 23.25
CA ARG A 132 14.04 4.90 22.38
C ARG A 132 12.73 5.13 21.65
N TRP A 133 11.80 4.20 21.71
CA TRP A 133 10.50 4.35 21.06
C TRP A 133 9.70 5.57 21.56
N LEU A 134 9.96 6.01 22.77
CA LEU A 134 9.33 7.18 23.38
C LEU A 134 10.04 8.51 23.09
N ASP A 135 11.17 8.47 22.38
CA ASP A 135 11.93 9.68 22.03
C ASP A 135 11.16 10.54 21.03
N ASP A 136 11.31 11.85 21.14
CA ASP A 136 10.81 12.81 20.15
C ASP A 136 11.51 12.63 18.77
N PRO A 137 10.85 13.00 17.66
CA PRO A 137 9.55 13.68 17.57
C PRO A 137 8.38 12.71 17.44
N TRP A 138 7.29 12.97 18.15
CA TRP A 138 6.05 12.24 17.95
C TRP A 138 5.35 12.66 16.64
N PRO A 139 4.48 11.81 16.04
CA PRO A 139 3.81 12.11 14.76
C PRO A 139 3.00 13.43 14.75
N TRP A 140 2.48 13.84 15.89
CA TRP A 140 1.71 15.10 16.06
C TRP A 140 2.58 16.32 16.30
N GLU A 141 3.89 16.16 16.53
CA GLU A 141 4.82 17.27 16.70
C GLU A 141 5.29 17.82 15.36
N TYR A 142 4.34 18.39 14.60
CA TYR A 142 4.55 18.83 13.23
C TYR A 142 5.77 19.75 13.03
N CYS A 143 6.04 20.66 13.99
CA CYS A 143 7.16 21.57 13.88
C CYS A 143 8.53 20.87 13.98
N LYS A 144 8.63 19.82 14.77
CA LYS A 144 9.86 19.00 14.90
C LYS A 144 10.03 18.05 13.71
N ASN A 145 8.91 17.63 13.08
CA ASN A 145 8.89 16.74 11.94
C ASN A 145 9.12 17.42 10.59
N LYS A 146 9.22 18.77 10.53
CA LYS A 146 9.36 19.53 9.27
C LYS A 146 10.58 19.18 8.40
N GLY A 147 11.54 18.46 8.90
CA GLY A 147 12.71 18.00 8.15
C GLY A 147 12.67 16.54 7.72
N ALA A 148 11.62 15.80 8.07
CA ALA A 148 11.47 14.38 7.78
C ALA A 148 10.60 14.08 6.53
N PHE A 149 9.95 15.13 5.95
CA PHE A 149 9.07 15.01 4.78
C PHE A 149 9.54 15.90 3.63
#